data_87193d049944a866513f519d392e4ba3
#
_entry.id   87193d049944a866513f519d392e4ba3
#
_cell.length_a   1.000
_cell.length_b   1.000
_cell.length_c   1.000
_cell.angle_alpha   90.00
_cell.angle_beta   90.00
_cell.angle_gamma   90.00
#
_symmetry.space_group_name_H-M   'P 1'
#
loop_
_entity.id
_entity.type
_entity.pdbx_description
1 polymer ?
#
loop_
_entity_poly.entity_id
_entity_poly.type
_entity_poly.pdbx_seq_one_letter_code
_entity_poly.pdbx_strand_id
1 'polypeptide(L)'
;VFALVFSAVAACSGPRDHAQILMPRLSVPWSESVRILGDSVPGKTFYSDFLMIRDKMTPARWHAVGIHKSMNTLYHAVADSLFGEWKLQPDIVSTDSVVRMWAPFAIWSPRGDSAYMYYHHGLGPDGGDMWNSMRVLAAAGPDLDRWTKYDVYAEQEAAPGVRNIVFTGPVPRDACIFFDESLDKYIMYYADDAPRAIQARTSDDAVHWSEPVPVMGIPDPQEAFVTPESPFVIRRDGLYYLFVSGFDYARVALYVSEDPFDFGDPIANKVGEINGHAPEIVKENGHYYIACAHIASEPGMAPGAADLWGTYLQELVWSPATEAESAKIFRKDRK
;
A
#
# COMPACT_ATOMS: atom_id res chain seq x y z
N VAL A 1 -26.74 -23.07 36.27
CA VAL A 1 -25.97 -21.85 36.28
C VAL A 1 -24.50 -22.24 36.39
N PHE A 2 -23.81 -22.35 35.23
CA PHE A 2 -22.36 -22.54 35.20
C PHE A 2 -21.74 -21.20 34.77
N ALA A 3 -21.00 -20.58 35.67
CA ALA A 3 -20.21 -19.39 35.36
C ALA A 3 -18.90 -19.87 34.70
N LEU A 4 -18.72 -19.56 33.44
CA LEU A 4 -17.45 -19.67 32.73
C LEU A 4 -16.57 -18.48 33.14
N VAL A 5 -15.55 -18.78 33.93
CA VAL A 5 -14.48 -17.82 34.27
C VAL A 5 -13.50 -17.81 33.08
N PHE A 6 -13.54 -16.73 32.29
CA PHE A 6 -12.48 -16.46 31.33
C PHE A 6 -11.25 -15.96 32.10
N SER A 7 -10.25 -16.80 32.25
CA SER A 7 -8.92 -16.37 32.67
C SER A 7 -8.25 -15.71 31.46
N ALA A 8 -8.20 -14.38 31.46
CA ALA A 8 -7.31 -13.64 30.59
C ALA A 8 -5.87 -13.93 31.00
N VAL A 9 -5.17 -14.74 30.21
CA VAL A 9 -3.73 -14.84 30.29
C VAL A 9 -3.15 -13.57 29.71
N ALA A 10 -2.91 -12.58 30.55
CA ALA A 10 -2.05 -11.46 30.21
C ALA A 10 -0.63 -12.03 30.00
N ALA A 11 -0.23 -12.18 28.76
CA ALA A 11 1.16 -12.40 28.42
C ALA A 11 1.93 -11.15 28.84
N CYS A 12 2.59 -11.19 29.99
CA CYS A 12 3.60 -10.20 30.36
C CYS A 12 4.76 -10.36 29.36
N SER A 13 4.72 -9.65 28.26
CA SER A 13 5.90 -9.40 27.45
C SER A 13 6.80 -8.46 28.29
N GLY A 14 7.88 -8.99 28.85
CA GLY A 14 8.95 -8.18 29.43
C GLY A 14 9.47 -7.19 28.38
N PRO A 15 10.19 -6.13 28.78
CA PRO A 15 10.76 -5.18 27.83
C PRO A 15 11.57 -5.95 26.78
N ARG A 16 11.19 -5.79 25.50
CA ARG A 16 11.95 -6.39 24.39
C ARG A 16 13.36 -5.80 24.41
N ASP A 17 14.32 -6.67 24.31
CA ASP A 17 15.71 -6.25 24.13
C ASP A 17 15.79 -5.44 22.82
N HIS A 18 16.27 -4.19 22.91
CA HIS A 18 16.41 -3.29 21.77
C HIS A 18 17.24 -3.90 20.62
N ALA A 19 18.14 -4.86 20.94
CA ALA A 19 18.92 -5.61 19.96
C ALA A 19 18.06 -6.53 19.06
N GLN A 20 16.81 -6.79 19.41
CA GLN A 20 15.90 -7.70 18.67
C GLN A 20 15.01 -6.97 17.64
N ILE A 21 14.95 -5.64 17.68
CA ILE A 21 14.15 -4.91 16.70
C ILE A 21 14.96 -4.77 15.42
N LEU A 22 14.36 -5.23 14.32
CA LEU A 22 14.96 -5.10 13.00
C LEU A 22 14.26 -4.00 12.21
N MET A 23 15.04 -3.12 11.60
CA MET A 23 14.56 -2.04 10.76
C MET A 23 14.81 -2.34 9.28
N PRO A 24 13.83 -2.04 8.40
CA PRO A 24 14.02 -2.21 6.97
C PRO A 24 14.98 -1.14 6.42
N ARG A 25 15.85 -1.55 5.51
CA ARG A 25 16.84 -0.70 4.84
C ARG A 25 16.89 -1.03 3.36
N LEU A 26 17.15 -0.04 2.54
CA LEU A 26 17.51 -0.29 1.15
C LEU A 26 18.85 -1.02 1.09
N SER A 27 18.95 -2.03 0.24
CA SER A 27 20.21 -2.80 0.09
C SER A 27 21.28 -2.00 -0.64
N VAL A 28 20.85 -1.14 -1.56
CA VAL A 28 21.71 -0.27 -2.38
C VAL A 28 21.04 1.11 -2.54
N PRO A 29 21.78 2.16 -2.94
CA PRO A 29 21.17 3.40 -3.41
C PRO A 29 20.22 3.13 -4.59
N TRP A 30 19.17 3.95 -4.76
CA TRP A 30 18.23 3.78 -5.88
C TRP A 30 18.89 3.90 -7.26
N SER A 31 20.01 4.64 -7.35
CA SER A 31 20.83 4.73 -8.56
C SER A 31 21.39 3.38 -9.03
N GLU A 32 21.48 2.41 -8.14
CA GLU A 32 21.97 1.05 -8.40
C GLU A 32 20.81 0.02 -8.46
N SER A 33 19.57 0.45 -8.24
CA SER A 33 18.38 -0.41 -8.31
C SER A 33 18.05 -0.80 -9.75
N VAL A 34 17.21 -1.82 -9.91
CA VAL A 34 16.75 -2.27 -11.22
C VAL A 34 15.46 -1.55 -11.58
N ARG A 35 15.46 -0.83 -12.69
CA ARG A 35 14.22 -0.28 -13.26
C ARG A 35 13.52 -1.38 -14.06
N ILE A 36 12.35 -1.80 -13.63
CA ILE A 36 11.58 -2.89 -14.25
C ILE A 36 10.52 -2.39 -15.23
N LEU A 37 10.00 -1.17 -15.02
CA LEU A 37 9.06 -0.51 -15.95
C LEU A 37 9.41 0.96 -16.08
N GLY A 38 9.09 1.55 -17.23
CA GLY A 38 9.31 2.96 -17.54
C GLY A 38 10.33 3.20 -18.64
N ASP A 39 10.29 4.39 -19.21
CA ASP A 39 11.19 4.80 -20.30
C ASP A 39 12.54 5.30 -19.77
N SER A 40 13.56 5.19 -20.60
CA SER A 40 14.89 5.78 -20.34
C SER A 40 14.91 7.30 -20.45
N VAL A 41 13.83 7.91 -20.94
CA VAL A 41 13.73 9.36 -21.16
C VAL A 41 12.82 9.97 -20.10
N PRO A 42 13.29 10.93 -19.28
CA PRO A 42 12.51 11.61 -18.28
C PRO A 42 11.20 12.20 -18.84
N GLY A 43 10.09 12.02 -18.09
CA GLY A 43 8.80 12.63 -18.38
C GLY A 43 8.02 12.06 -19.57
N LYS A 44 8.49 10.99 -20.22
CA LYS A 44 7.78 10.40 -21.36
C LYS A 44 6.74 9.36 -20.99
N THR A 45 7.01 8.54 -19.97
CA THR A 45 6.09 7.49 -19.55
C THR A 45 5.90 7.55 -18.05
N PHE A 46 4.66 7.71 -17.64
CA PHE A 46 4.24 7.74 -16.25
C PHE A 46 3.71 6.35 -15.88
N TYR A 47 4.43 5.66 -15.02
CA TYR A 47 4.00 4.44 -14.34
C TYR A 47 4.09 4.70 -12.86
N SER A 48 2.95 4.75 -12.18
CA SER A 48 2.88 5.09 -10.77
C SER A 48 1.85 4.24 -10.04
N ASP A 49 1.86 4.35 -8.72
CA ASP A 49 0.89 3.76 -7.79
C ASP A 49 0.42 2.39 -8.30
N PHE A 50 1.26 1.42 -8.10
CA PHE A 50 1.10 0.08 -8.67
C PHE A 50 1.07 -0.96 -7.56
N LEU A 51 0.52 -2.10 -7.89
CA LEU A 51 0.63 -3.34 -7.13
C LEU A 51 1.57 -4.31 -7.82
N MET A 52 2.12 -5.22 -7.06
CA MET A 52 2.83 -6.40 -7.56
C MET A 52 2.24 -7.66 -6.92
N ILE A 53 1.75 -8.58 -7.72
CA ILE A 53 1.15 -9.83 -7.24
C ILE A 53 1.70 -11.02 -8.02
N ARG A 54 1.91 -12.13 -7.30
CA ARG A 54 2.41 -13.38 -7.87
C ARG A 54 1.25 -14.28 -8.27
N ASP A 55 1.33 -14.85 -9.48
CA ASP A 55 0.40 -15.86 -9.96
C ASP A 55 0.51 -17.15 -9.13
N LYS A 56 -0.61 -17.74 -8.77
CA LYS A 56 -0.63 -19.03 -8.06
C LYS A 56 -0.56 -20.24 -8.98
N MET A 57 -1.07 -20.12 -10.19
CA MET A 57 -1.04 -21.19 -11.18
C MET A 57 0.34 -21.32 -11.85
N THR A 58 0.99 -20.18 -12.03
CA THR A 58 2.35 -20.09 -12.58
C THR A 58 3.23 -19.35 -11.58
N PRO A 59 3.73 -20.01 -10.52
CA PRO A 59 4.37 -19.31 -9.40
C PRO A 59 5.64 -18.52 -9.74
N ALA A 60 6.22 -18.69 -10.90
CA ALA A 60 7.30 -17.83 -11.38
C ALA A 60 6.79 -16.51 -11.94
N ARG A 61 5.51 -16.46 -12.39
CA ARG A 61 4.93 -15.30 -13.07
C ARG A 61 4.49 -14.24 -12.07
N TRP A 62 4.92 -13.04 -12.34
CA TRP A 62 4.55 -11.83 -11.62
C TRP A 62 3.68 -10.93 -12.49
N HIS A 63 2.76 -10.23 -11.84
CA HIS A 63 1.91 -9.22 -12.44
C HIS A 63 2.13 -7.89 -11.74
N ALA A 64 2.24 -6.82 -12.51
CA ALA A 64 2.21 -5.45 -12.02
C ALA A 64 1.01 -4.74 -12.67
N VAL A 65 0.22 -4.07 -11.87
CA VAL A 65 -0.92 -3.27 -12.33
C VAL A 65 -0.83 -1.91 -11.65
N GLY A 66 -1.01 -0.85 -12.39
CA GLY A 66 -0.85 0.48 -11.83
C GLY A 66 -1.45 1.58 -12.71
N ILE A 67 -1.23 2.82 -12.33
CA ILE A 67 -1.71 3.98 -13.05
C ILE A 67 -0.81 4.27 -14.25
N HIS A 68 -1.44 4.60 -15.36
CA HIS A 68 -0.79 5.05 -16.57
C HIS A 68 -1.03 6.55 -16.80
N LYS A 69 -0.33 7.14 -17.76
CA LYS A 69 -0.28 8.56 -18.11
C LYS A 69 -1.61 9.33 -18.03
N SER A 70 -2.72 8.70 -18.37
CA SER A 70 -4.04 9.34 -18.39
C SER A 70 -4.74 9.34 -17.03
N MET A 71 -4.24 8.56 -16.05
CA MET A 71 -4.88 8.32 -14.75
C MET A 71 -6.31 7.75 -14.82
N ASN A 72 -6.77 7.35 -16.00
CA ASN A 72 -8.08 6.73 -16.23
C ASN A 72 -7.97 5.30 -16.76
N THR A 73 -6.79 4.73 -16.67
CA THR A 73 -6.46 3.41 -17.16
C THR A 73 -5.54 2.73 -16.15
N LEU A 74 -5.81 1.46 -15.86
CA LEU A 74 -4.90 0.59 -15.13
C LEU A 74 -4.11 -0.26 -16.11
N TYR A 75 -2.81 0.05 -16.26
CA TYR A 75 -1.93 -0.78 -17.07
C TYR A 75 -1.72 -2.14 -16.44
N HIS A 76 -1.35 -3.10 -17.25
CA HIS A 76 -0.96 -4.44 -16.83
C HIS A 76 0.38 -4.81 -17.45
N ALA A 77 1.28 -5.37 -16.64
CA ALA A 77 2.54 -5.92 -17.11
C ALA A 77 2.81 -7.26 -16.43
N VAL A 78 3.51 -8.15 -17.12
CA VAL A 78 3.87 -9.47 -16.61
C VAL A 78 5.34 -9.77 -16.81
N ALA A 79 5.92 -10.56 -15.91
CA ALA A 79 7.27 -11.09 -16.02
C ALA A 79 7.34 -12.53 -15.48
N ASP A 80 8.27 -13.33 -16.02
CA ASP A 80 8.51 -14.72 -15.57
C ASP A 80 9.39 -14.80 -14.30
N SER A 81 9.87 -13.67 -13.81
CA SER A 81 10.54 -13.51 -12.52
C SER A 81 10.51 -12.06 -12.09
N LEU A 82 10.67 -11.80 -10.80
CA LEU A 82 10.59 -10.46 -10.23
C LEU A 82 11.58 -9.47 -10.88
N PHE A 83 12.79 -9.91 -11.17
CA PHE A 83 13.84 -9.14 -11.84
C PHE A 83 13.96 -9.42 -13.35
N GLY A 84 12.99 -10.12 -13.93
CA GLY A 84 12.96 -10.46 -15.34
C GLY A 84 12.55 -9.30 -16.24
N GLU A 85 12.38 -9.62 -17.52
CA GLU A 85 11.84 -8.68 -18.50
C GLU A 85 10.33 -8.56 -18.31
N TRP A 86 9.85 -7.35 -17.95
CA TRP A 86 8.44 -7.05 -17.83
C TRP A 86 7.84 -6.65 -19.17
N LYS A 87 6.73 -7.29 -19.52
CA LYS A 87 6.03 -7.12 -20.81
C LYS A 87 4.64 -6.57 -20.58
N LEU A 88 4.34 -5.43 -21.21
CA LEU A 88 3.01 -4.85 -21.17
C LEU A 88 1.99 -5.79 -21.81
N GLN A 89 0.85 -5.86 -21.19
CA GLN A 89 -0.34 -6.57 -21.62
C GLN A 89 -1.45 -5.54 -21.92
N PRO A 90 -2.59 -5.92 -22.47
CA PRO A 90 -3.76 -5.05 -22.54
C PRO A 90 -4.15 -4.54 -21.16
N ASP A 91 -4.56 -3.28 -21.11
CA ASP A 91 -5.00 -2.63 -19.88
C ASP A 91 -6.16 -3.39 -19.22
N ILE A 92 -6.14 -3.47 -17.88
CA ILE A 92 -7.17 -4.18 -17.10
C ILE A 92 -8.52 -3.45 -17.20
N VAL A 93 -8.50 -2.15 -16.97
CA VAL A 93 -9.67 -1.29 -16.96
C VAL A 93 -9.31 0.06 -17.57
N SER A 94 -10.24 0.61 -18.35
CA SER A 94 -10.21 2.00 -18.77
C SER A 94 -11.59 2.64 -18.57
N THR A 95 -11.59 3.95 -18.31
CA THR A 95 -12.82 4.76 -18.14
C THR A 95 -12.76 5.99 -19.03
N ASP A 96 -13.81 6.79 -18.98
CA ASP A 96 -13.82 8.09 -19.61
C ASP A 96 -12.74 9.01 -19.05
N SER A 97 -12.24 9.93 -19.85
CA SER A 97 -11.09 10.79 -19.51
C SER A 97 -11.25 11.68 -18.28
N VAL A 98 -12.47 11.87 -17.80
CA VAL A 98 -12.78 12.65 -16.60
C VAL A 98 -12.75 11.84 -15.31
N VAL A 99 -12.85 10.51 -15.40
CA VAL A 99 -12.85 9.62 -14.25
C VAL A 99 -11.44 9.10 -14.00
N ARG A 100 -10.99 9.24 -12.77
CA ARG A 100 -9.67 8.78 -12.34
C ARG A 100 -9.77 7.42 -11.68
N MET A 101 -8.81 6.57 -11.97
CA MET A 101 -8.59 5.29 -11.29
C MET A 101 -7.18 5.31 -10.74
N TRP A 102 -7.05 5.25 -9.41
CA TRP A 102 -5.76 5.35 -8.75
C TRP A 102 -5.44 4.14 -7.90
N ALA A 103 -4.15 3.93 -7.77
CA ALA A 103 -3.53 3.09 -6.77
C ALA A 103 -4.26 1.75 -6.55
N PRO A 104 -4.18 0.85 -7.51
CA PRO A 104 -4.71 -0.50 -7.33
C PRO A 104 -3.89 -1.25 -6.30
N PHE A 105 -4.56 -2.12 -5.53
CA PHE A 105 -3.93 -3.10 -4.65
C PHE A 105 -4.65 -4.44 -4.77
N ALA A 106 -3.94 -5.56 -4.79
CA ALA A 106 -4.56 -6.86 -4.94
C ALA A 106 -4.13 -7.84 -3.85
N ILE A 107 -5.10 -8.64 -3.41
CA ILE A 107 -4.90 -9.78 -2.52
C ILE A 107 -5.56 -11.02 -3.11
N TRP A 108 -5.05 -12.17 -2.72
CA TRP A 108 -5.75 -13.42 -2.96
C TRP A 108 -6.99 -13.50 -2.07
N SER A 109 -8.09 -14.01 -2.63
CA SER A 109 -9.32 -14.28 -1.89
C SER A 109 -9.04 -15.20 -0.68
N PRO A 110 -9.88 -15.17 0.36
CA PRO A 110 -9.74 -16.09 1.50
C PRO A 110 -9.67 -17.56 1.12
N ARG A 111 -10.38 -17.95 0.04
CA ARG A 111 -10.32 -19.32 -0.49
C ARG A 111 -9.08 -19.58 -1.34
N GLY A 112 -8.40 -18.53 -1.80
CA GLY A 112 -7.25 -18.64 -2.68
C GLY A 112 -7.53 -19.07 -4.11
N ASP A 113 -8.80 -19.07 -4.52
CA ASP A 113 -9.28 -19.49 -5.84
C ASP A 113 -9.40 -18.34 -6.85
N SER A 114 -9.35 -17.11 -6.36
CA SER A 114 -9.39 -15.87 -7.13
C SER A 114 -8.56 -14.80 -6.41
N ALA A 115 -8.39 -13.65 -7.02
CA ALA A 115 -7.83 -12.46 -6.37
C ALA A 115 -8.82 -11.31 -6.43
N TYR A 116 -8.75 -10.41 -5.45
CA TYR A 116 -9.51 -9.17 -5.41
C TYR A 116 -8.55 -8.01 -5.62
N MET A 117 -8.90 -7.07 -6.51
CA MET A 117 -8.17 -5.84 -6.76
C MET A 117 -9.03 -4.65 -6.34
N TYR A 118 -8.52 -3.88 -5.41
CA TYR A 118 -9.13 -2.64 -4.92
C TYR A 118 -8.50 -1.46 -5.62
N TYR A 119 -9.28 -0.44 -5.94
CA TYR A 119 -8.79 0.78 -6.59
C TYR A 119 -9.71 1.96 -6.31
N HIS A 120 -9.14 3.16 -6.27
CA HIS A 120 -9.93 4.38 -6.25
C HIS A 120 -10.62 4.59 -7.60
N HIS A 121 -11.86 5.05 -7.57
CA HIS A 121 -12.61 5.46 -8.74
C HIS A 121 -13.42 6.71 -8.41
N GLY A 122 -13.19 7.78 -9.15
CA GLY A 122 -13.88 9.03 -8.91
C GLY A 122 -13.31 10.20 -9.70
N LEU A 123 -13.72 11.41 -9.32
CA LEU A 123 -13.23 12.65 -9.93
C LEU A 123 -12.07 13.28 -9.13
N GLY A 124 -11.63 12.62 -8.07
CA GLY A 124 -10.63 13.15 -7.15
C GLY A 124 -11.19 14.29 -6.30
N PRO A 125 -10.34 15.18 -5.76
CA PRO A 125 -10.76 16.26 -4.86
C PRO A 125 -11.81 17.20 -5.45
N ASP A 126 -11.86 17.32 -6.78
CA ASP A 126 -12.76 18.24 -7.49
C ASP A 126 -14.19 17.67 -7.67
N GLY A 127 -14.41 16.39 -7.38
CA GLY A 127 -15.64 15.67 -7.74
C GLY A 127 -16.73 15.62 -6.68
N GLY A 128 -16.43 15.99 -5.45
CA GLY A 128 -17.31 15.77 -4.30
C GLY A 128 -17.44 14.30 -3.90
N ASP A 129 -17.93 14.03 -2.69
CA ASP A 129 -17.87 12.74 -2.02
C ASP A 129 -18.63 11.62 -2.75
N MET A 130 -19.74 11.94 -3.41
CA MET A 130 -20.60 10.95 -4.08
C MET A 130 -19.92 10.21 -5.23
N TRP A 131 -18.87 10.79 -5.82
CA TRP A 131 -18.19 10.21 -6.98
C TRP A 131 -16.89 9.50 -6.63
N ASN A 132 -16.39 9.71 -5.42
CA ASN A 132 -15.17 9.07 -4.95
C ASN A 132 -15.51 7.81 -4.17
N SER A 133 -14.93 6.70 -4.58
CA SER A 133 -15.21 5.39 -3.99
C SER A 133 -14.00 4.46 -4.08
N MET A 134 -13.88 3.59 -3.09
CA MET A 134 -13.07 2.38 -3.19
C MET A 134 -13.91 1.32 -3.90
N ARG A 135 -13.40 0.78 -5.00
CA ARG A 135 -14.04 -0.27 -5.79
C ARG A 135 -13.22 -1.53 -5.82
N VAL A 136 -13.87 -2.63 -6.20
CA VAL A 136 -13.23 -3.93 -6.27
C VAL A 136 -13.50 -4.62 -7.61
N LEU A 137 -12.47 -5.29 -8.12
CA LEU A 137 -12.54 -6.26 -9.21
C LEU A 137 -12.19 -7.64 -8.66
N ALA A 138 -12.66 -8.68 -9.31
CA ALA A 138 -12.20 -10.05 -9.06
C ALA A 138 -11.51 -10.60 -10.30
N ALA A 139 -10.42 -11.34 -10.11
CA ALA A 139 -9.82 -12.13 -11.17
C ALA A 139 -10.83 -13.18 -11.66
N ALA A 140 -10.85 -13.41 -12.97
CA ALA A 140 -11.79 -14.37 -13.58
C ALA A 140 -11.37 -15.84 -13.38
N GLY A 141 -10.60 -16.11 -12.37
CA GLY A 141 -10.05 -17.41 -12.01
C GLY A 141 -8.70 -17.24 -11.32
N PRO A 142 -7.93 -18.31 -11.17
CA PRO A 142 -6.61 -18.24 -10.52
C PRO A 142 -5.54 -17.57 -11.40
N ASP A 143 -5.82 -17.35 -12.68
CA ASP A 143 -4.98 -16.54 -13.54
C ASP A 143 -5.33 -15.05 -13.37
N LEU A 144 -4.32 -14.18 -13.37
CA LEU A 144 -4.47 -12.75 -13.12
C LEU A 144 -4.51 -11.93 -14.42
N ASP A 145 -4.73 -12.55 -15.57
CA ASP A 145 -4.80 -11.87 -16.85
C ASP A 145 -6.15 -11.20 -17.12
N ARG A 146 -7.21 -11.64 -16.45
CA ARG A 146 -8.56 -11.13 -16.66
C ARG A 146 -9.24 -10.78 -15.36
N TRP A 147 -9.82 -9.59 -15.31
CA TRP A 147 -10.51 -9.04 -14.18
C TRP A 147 -11.94 -8.63 -14.53
N THR A 148 -12.87 -8.87 -13.62
CA THR A 148 -14.27 -8.51 -13.75
C THR A 148 -14.73 -7.72 -12.53
N LYS A 149 -15.77 -6.90 -12.69
CA LYS A 149 -16.39 -6.22 -11.55
C LYS A 149 -16.93 -7.25 -10.57
N TYR A 150 -16.56 -7.10 -9.32
CA TYR A 150 -17.05 -7.96 -8.24
C TYR A 150 -18.25 -7.30 -7.56
N ASP A 151 -19.41 -7.92 -7.61
CA ASP A 151 -20.63 -7.41 -7.01
C ASP A 151 -20.57 -7.55 -5.48
N VAL A 152 -20.36 -6.44 -4.78
CA VAL A 152 -20.29 -6.39 -3.31
C VAL A 152 -21.70 -6.28 -2.72
N TYR A 153 -22.52 -5.40 -3.29
CA TYR A 153 -23.87 -5.11 -2.83
C TYR A 153 -24.89 -5.29 -3.96
N ALA A 154 -26.15 -5.60 -3.59
CA ALA A 154 -27.21 -5.81 -4.55
C ALA A 154 -27.51 -4.56 -5.39
N GLU A 155 -27.46 -3.38 -4.79
CA GLU A 155 -27.67 -2.09 -5.45
C GLU A 155 -27.18 -0.95 -4.57
N GLN A 156 -26.59 0.08 -5.17
CA GLN A 156 -26.14 1.26 -4.44
C GLN A 156 -26.96 2.47 -4.88
N GLU A 157 -27.64 3.12 -3.94
CA GLU A 157 -28.48 4.30 -4.20
C GLU A 157 -27.71 5.46 -4.84
N ALA A 158 -26.44 5.66 -4.42
CA ALA A 158 -25.61 6.73 -4.91
C ALA A 158 -25.11 6.54 -6.36
N ALA A 159 -25.13 5.32 -6.87
CA ALA A 159 -24.67 5.00 -8.21
C ALA A 159 -25.48 3.83 -8.80
N PRO A 160 -26.69 4.09 -9.32
CA PRO A 160 -27.56 3.06 -9.89
C PRO A 160 -26.83 2.21 -10.94
N GLY A 161 -26.94 0.88 -10.83
CA GLY A 161 -26.27 -0.07 -11.72
C GLY A 161 -24.79 -0.31 -11.43
N VAL A 162 -24.20 0.34 -10.42
CA VAL A 162 -22.84 0.07 -9.95
C VAL A 162 -22.90 -0.77 -8.67
N ARG A 163 -22.32 -1.97 -8.72
CA ARG A 163 -22.42 -2.97 -7.63
C ARG A 163 -21.06 -3.32 -7.02
N ASN A 164 -19.98 -2.77 -7.52
CA ASN A 164 -18.62 -3.07 -7.10
C ASN A 164 -17.98 -1.99 -6.21
N ILE A 165 -18.79 -1.12 -5.60
CA ILE A 165 -18.34 -0.15 -4.60
C ILE A 165 -18.21 -0.85 -3.27
N VAL A 166 -17.04 -0.74 -2.66
CA VAL A 166 -16.75 -1.25 -1.32
C VAL A 166 -17.20 -0.25 -0.26
N PHE A 167 -16.84 1.01 -0.45
CA PHE A 167 -17.31 2.16 0.33
C PHE A 167 -17.05 3.47 -0.45
N THR A 168 -17.75 4.50 -0.04
CA THR A 168 -17.57 5.88 -0.52
C THR A 168 -16.84 6.71 0.53
N GLY A 169 -16.27 7.82 0.13
CA GLY A 169 -15.59 8.76 1.03
C GLY A 169 -15.11 9.97 0.26
N PRO A 170 -14.50 10.94 0.94
CA PRO A 170 -14.00 12.15 0.30
C PRO A 170 -13.02 11.86 -0.84
N VAL A 171 -11.95 11.11 -0.60
CA VAL A 171 -11.06 10.56 -1.65
C VAL A 171 -10.38 9.30 -1.11
N PRO A 172 -11.10 8.18 -0.90
CA PRO A 172 -10.48 6.95 -0.41
C PRO A 172 -9.60 6.34 -1.49
N ARG A 173 -8.30 6.21 -1.25
CA ARG A 173 -7.33 5.74 -2.23
C ARG A 173 -6.17 4.99 -1.60
N ASP A 174 -5.35 4.39 -2.43
CA ASP A 174 -4.07 3.82 -2.05
C ASP A 174 -4.21 2.70 -1.01
N ALA A 175 -5.09 1.74 -1.26
CA ALA A 175 -5.31 0.65 -0.33
C ALA A 175 -4.05 -0.24 -0.22
N CYS A 176 -3.73 -0.66 1.01
CA CYS A 176 -2.83 -1.76 1.32
C CYS A 176 -3.57 -2.75 2.22
N ILE A 177 -3.63 -4.01 1.83
CA ILE A 177 -4.44 -5.01 2.55
C ILE A 177 -3.61 -6.24 2.86
N PHE A 178 -3.72 -6.74 4.08
CA PHE A 178 -3.17 -8.04 4.44
C PHE A 178 -4.04 -8.75 5.47
N PHE A 179 -3.86 -10.05 5.60
CA PHE A 179 -4.49 -10.84 6.66
C PHE A 179 -3.61 -10.85 7.90
N ASP A 180 -4.14 -10.42 9.02
CA ASP A 180 -3.48 -10.46 10.31
C ASP A 180 -3.89 -11.72 11.07
N GLU A 181 -3.00 -12.71 11.13
CA GLU A 181 -3.23 -13.98 11.82
C GLU A 181 -3.49 -13.82 13.33
N SER A 182 -2.96 -12.76 13.95
CA SER A 182 -3.15 -12.54 15.39
C SER A 182 -4.52 -12.00 15.75
N LEU A 183 -5.16 -11.29 14.80
CA LEU A 183 -6.51 -10.74 14.93
C LEU A 183 -7.55 -11.59 14.22
N ASP A 184 -7.12 -12.55 13.39
CA ASP A 184 -7.98 -13.34 12.49
C ASP A 184 -8.85 -12.45 11.61
N LYS A 185 -8.24 -11.38 11.05
CA LYS A 185 -8.91 -10.35 10.24
C LYS A 185 -8.05 -9.89 9.08
N TYR A 186 -8.70 -9.50 8.01
CA TYR A 186 -8.08 -8.62 7.03
C TYR A 186 -8.07 -7.20 7.56
N ILE A 187 -6.96 -6.50 7.35
CA ILE A 187 -6.82 -5.07 7.63
C ILE A 187 -6.53 -4.37 6.31
N MET A 188 -7.32 -3.35 5.99
CA MET A 188 -7.07 -2.42 4.89
C MET A 188 -6.61 -1.10 5.47
N TYR A 189 -5.43 -0.65 5.08
CA TYR A 189 -4.99 0.73 5.27
C TYR A 189 -5.20 1.50 3.97
N TYR A 190 -5.61 2.74 4.06
CA TYR A 190 -5.81 3.59 2.90
C TYR A 190 -5.65 5.06 3.26
N ALA A 191 -5.31 5.88 2.27
CA ALA A 191 -5.30 7.33 2.42
C ALA A 191 -6.69 7.89 2.22
N ASP A 192 -7.04 8.92 3.00
CA ASP A 192 -8.27 9.70 2.81
C ASP A 192 -7.98 11.19 2.97
N ASP A 193 -8.37 11.99 1.99
CA ASP A 193 -8.06 13.42 1.95
C ASP A 193 -8.88 14.27 2.93
N ALA A 194 -9.98 13.75 3.43
CA ALA A 194 -10.71 14.36 4.53
C ALA A 194 -11.19 13.25 5.51
N PRO A 195 -10.54 13.06 6.64
CA PRO A 195 -9.85 14.03 7.48
C PRO A 195 -8.34 14.21 7.25
N ARG A 196 -7.80 13.83 6.12
CA ARG A 196 -6.35 13.80 5.84
C ARG A 196 -5.63 12.88 6.81
N ALA A 197 -5.87 11.60 6.70
CA ALA A 197 -5.31 10.60 7.59
C ALA A 197 -5.07 9.29 6.84
N ILE A 198 -4.19 8.46 7.37
CA ILE A 198 -4.21 7.04 7.07
C ILE A 198 -5.30 6.43 7.94
N GLN A 199 -6.26 5.80 7.29
CA GLN A 199 -7.37 5.09 7.89
C GLN A 199 -7.12 3.59 7.85
N ALA A 200 -7.71 2.85 8.80
CA ALA A 200 -7.80 1.40 8.72
C ALA A 200 -9.26 0.94 8.79
N ARG A 201 -9.53 -0.17 8.12
CA ARG A 201 -10.79 -0.95 8.21
C ARG A 201 -10.45 -2.41 8.42
N THR A 202 -11.33 -3.16 9.04
CA THR A 202 -11.19 -4.60 9.21
C THR A 202 -12.28 -5.37 8.47
N SER A 203 -11.98 -6.61 8.09
CA SER A 203 -12.93 -7.49 7.41
C SER A 203 -12.67 -8.96 7.76
N ASP A 204 -13.72 -9.77 7.77
CA ASP A 204 -13.63 -11.23 7.90
C ASP A 204 -13.45 -11.92 6.54
N ASP A 205 -13.88 -11.28 5.46
CA ASP A 205 -13.99 -11.90 4.14
C ASP A 205 -13.25 -11.12 3.03
N ALA A 206 -12.59 -10.02 3.39
CA ALA A 206 -11.93 -9.11 2.46
C ALA A 206 -12.88 -8.40 1.47
N VAL A 207 -14.17 -8.41 1.73
CA VAL A 207 -15.21 -7.78 0.88
C VAL A 207 -16.06 -6.79 1.67
N HIS A 208 -16.51 -7.19 2.86
CA HIS A 208 -17.32 -6.36 3.74
C HIS A 208 -16.42 -5.76 4.85
N TRP A 209 -16.32 -4.45 4.86
CA TRP A 209 -15.39 -3.72 5.70
C TRP A 209 -16.08 -2.95 6.82
N SER A 210 -15.44 -2.89 7.98
CA SER A 210 -15.91 -2.10 9.12
C SER A 210 -15.93 -0.60 8.84
N GLU A 211 -16.48 0.19 9.77
CA GLU A 211 -16.25 1.64 9.78
C GLU A 211 -14.75 1.97 9.90
N PRO A 212 -14.32 3.12 9.36
CA PRO A 212 -12.92 3.51 9.39
C PRO A 212 -12.44 3.90 10.79
N VAL A 213 -11.18 3.60 11.08
CA VAL A 213 -10.47 4.07 12.27
C VAL A 213 -9.21 4.81 11.82
N PRO A 214 -9.01 6.07 12.23
CA PRO A 214 -7.76 6.75 11.91
C PRO A 214 -6.61 6.10 12.69
N VAL A 215 -5.56 5.69 11.98
CA VAL A 215 -4.38 5.03 12.57
C VAL A 215 -3.17 5.94 12.66
N MET A 216 -3.19 7.02 11.88
CA MET A 216 -2.21 8.08 11.92
C MET A 216 -2.87 9.36 11.39
N GLY A 217 -2.90 10.38 12.24
CA GLY A 217 -3.34 11.72 11.86
C GLY A 217 -2.29 12.46 11.03
N ILE A 218 -2.63 13.67 10.63
CA ILE A 218 -1.69 14.58 9.97
C ILE A 218 -1.29 15.68 10.94
N PRO A 219 0.00 16.06 10.95
CA PRO A 219 0.39 17.31 11.58
C PRO A 219 -0.30 18.49 10.91
N ASP A 220 -0.33 19.59 11.61
CA ASP A 220 -0.90 20.87 11.20
C ASP A 220 -0.74 21.12 9.69
N PRO A 221 -1.83 21.49 8.99
CA PRO A 221 -1.81 21.79 7.55
C PRO A 221 -0.79 22.85 7.11
N GLN A 222 -0.20 23.57 8.05
CA GLN A 222 0.85 24.56 7.79
C GLN A 222 2.27 23.96 7.72
N GLU A 223 2.46 22.71 8.10
CA GLU A 223 3.72 22.02 7.96
C GLU A 223 3.75 21.23 6.65
N ALA A 224 4.89 21.22 5.97
CA ALA A 224 5.08 20.77 4.59
C ALA A 224 4.81 19.29 4.31
N PHE A 225 4.29 18.53 5.24
CA PHE A 225 3.81 17.17 5.08
C PHE A 225 2.32 17.17 4.83
N VAL A 226 1.94 17.35 3.60
CA VAL A 226 0.60 17.85 3.30
C VAL A 226 -0.47 16.78 3.17
N THR A 227 -0.18 15.60 2.68
CA THR A 227 -1.18 14.52 2.61
C THR A 227 -0.44 13.18 2.62
N PRO A 228 -0.74 12.29 3.58
CA PRO A 228 -0.17 10.94 3.52
C PRO A 228 -0.77 10.20 2.33
N GLU A 229 0.10 9.54 1.59
CA GLU A 229 -0.27 8.76 0.41
C GLU A 229 0.34 7.36 0.46
N SER A 230 -0.24 6.46 -0.30
CA SER A 230 0.30 5.14 -0.58
C SER A 230 0.82 4.42 0.67
N PRO A 231 -0.03 4.24 1.71
CA PRO A 231 0.39 3.49 2.89
C PRO A 231 0.69 2.05 2.50
N PHE A 232 1.81 1.53 2.99
CA PHE A 232 2.12 0.11 2.88
C PHE A 232 2.49 -0.45 4.25
N VAL A 233 1.92 -1.56 4.65
CA VAL A 233 2.17 -2.15 5.98
C VAL A 233 2.71 -3.56 5.84
N ILE A 234 3.79 -3.85 6.54
CA ILE A 234 4.29 -5.22 6.76
C ILE A 234 4.21 -5.53 8.25
N ARG A 235 3.81 -6.76 8.57
CA ARG A 235 3.94 -7.31 9.92
C ARG A 235 5.14 -8.23 10.00
N ARG A 236 6.04 -7.97 10.96
CA ARG A 236 7.21 -8.80 11.22
C ARG A 236 7.52 -8.84 12.71
N ASP A 237 7.76 -10.04 13.24
CA ASP A 237 8.17 -10.28 14.64
C ASP A 237 7.26 -9.57 15.66
N GLY A 238 5.94 -9.49 15.36
CA GLY A 238 4.92 -8.87 16.18
C GLY A 238 4.89 -7.34 16.13
N LEU A 239 5.64 -6.72 15.23
CA LEU A 239 5.62 -5.28 14.95
C LEU A 239 5.00 -5.03 13.58
N TYR A 240 4.33 -3.89 13.45
CA TYR A 240 3.79 -3.36 12.21
C TYR A 240 4.66 -2.23 11.73
N TYR A 241 5.12 -2.32 10.49
CA TYR A 241 5.95 -1.33 9.82
C TYR A 241 5.11 -0.64 8.77
N LEU A 242 4.75 0.60 9.03
CA LEU A 242 3.96 1.43 8.12
C LEU A 242 4.90 2.34 7.33
N PHE A 243 4.84 2.23 6.03
CA PHE A 243 5.49 3.10 5.05
C PHE A 243 4.44 4.04 4.50
N VAL A 244 4.72 5.34 4.44
CA VAL A 244 3.78 6.36 3.96
C VAL A 244 4.52 7.32 3.05
N SER A 245 4.05 7.48 1.83
CA SER A 245 4.57 8.48 0.90
C SER A 245 4.16 9.88 1.34
N GLY A 246 5.08 10.83 1.21
CA GLY A 246 4.80 12.25 1.34
C GLY A 246 4.28 12.85 0.03
N PHE A 247 3.63 13.99 0.13
CA PHE A 247 3.09 14.73 -1.01
C PHE A 247 4.17 15.29 -1.96
N ASP A 248 5.41 15.26 -1.54
CA ASP A 248 6.54 15.67 -2.39
C ASP A 248 6.94 14.64 -3.45
N TYR A 249 6.23 13.48 -3.49
CA TYR A 249 6.51 12.34 -4.38
C TYR A 249 7.96 11.82 -4.33
N ALA A 250 8.68 12.17 -3.27
CA ALA A 250 10.12 11.92 -3.18
C ALA A 250 10.51 11.07 -1.97
N ARG A 251 9.68 11.04 -0.94
CA ARG A 251 10.05 10.43 0.34
C ARG A 251 8.95 9.55 0.89
N VAL A 252 9.36 8.43 1.44
CA VAL A 252 8.53 7.48 2.18
C VAL A 252 8.96 7.49 3.64
N ALA A 253 8.09 7.98 4.51
CA ALA A 253 8.30 7.95 5.95
C ALA A 253 8.00 6.55 6.50
N LEU A 254 8.75 6.13 7.53
CA LEU A 254 8.60 4.84 8.19
C LEU A 254 8.17 5.03 9.65
N TYR A 255 7.15 4.29 10.03
CA TYR A 255 6.60 4.19 11.39
C TYR A 255 6.57 2.74 11.83
N VAL A 256 6.74 2.50 13.13
CA VAL A 256 6.71 1.14 13.70
C VAL A 256 5.85 1.12 14.95
N SER A 257 4.94 0.16 15.04
CA SER A 257 4.02 0.00 16.16
C SER A 257 3.81 -1.46 16.53
N GLU A 258 3.45 -1.72 17.80
CA GLU A 258 2.90 -3.01 18.25
C GLU A 258 1.39 -3.08 18.02
N ASP A 259 0.72 -1.95 17.85
CA ASP A 259 -0.71 -1.84 17.59
C ASP A 259 -0.95 -1.48 16.11
N PRO A 260 -1.66 -2.31 15.34
CA PRO A 260 -1.96 -2.04 13.93
C PRO A 260 -2.88 -0.82 13.72
N PHE A 261 -3.52 -0.33 14.78
CA PHE A 261 -4.46 0.77 14.72
C PHE A 261 -3.93 2.09 15.33
N ASP A 262 -2.65 2.10 15.77
CA ASP A 262 -2.03 3.30 16.33
C ASP A 262 -0.55 3.37 15.95
N PHE A 263 -0.21 4.24 15.01
CA PHE A 263 1.17 4.56 14.65
C PHE A 263 1.67 5.87 15.28
N GLY A 264 0.81 6.51 16.08
CA GLY A 264 1.14 7.69 16.86
C GLY A 264 1.22 8.97 16.04
N ASP A 265 1.94 9.95 16.57
CA ASP A 265 2.15 11.25 15.95
C ASP A 265 3.12 11.15 14.76
N PRO A 266 2.74 11.66 13.58
CA PRO A 266 3.52 11.47 12.36
C PRO A 266 4.88 12.20 12.35
N ILE A 267 5.09 13.18 13.22
CA ILE A 267 6.40 13.83 13.40
C ILE A 267 7.22 13.10 14.47
N ALA A 268 6.63 12.94 15.64
CA ALA A 268 7.34 12.42 16.81
C ALA A 268 7.66 10.91 16.70
N ASN A 269 6.81 10.14 16.03
CA ASN A 269 6.95 8.70 15.87
C ASN A 269 7.60 8.26 14.56
N LYS A 270 7.97 9.18 13.67
CA LYS A 270 8.73 8.85 12.45
C LYS A 270 10.09 8.27 12.83
N VAL A 271 10.30 6.98 12.57
CA VAL A 271 11.55 6.26 12.91
C VAL A 271 12.59 6.34 11.82
N GLY A 272 12.18 6.51 10.57
CA GLY A 272 13.09 6.57 9.43
C GLY A 272 12.41 7.17 8.20
N GLU A 273 13.20 7.24 7.13
CA GLU A 273 12.75 7.74 5.84
C GLU A 273 13.58 7.09 4.74
N ILE A 274 12.95 6.77 3.62
CA ILE A 274 13.62 6.34 2.39
C ILE A 274 13.16 7.22 1.24
N ASN A 275 14.04 7.45 0.28
CA ASN A 275 13.66 8.11 -0.97
C ASN A 275 12.73 7.18 -1.77
N GLY A 276 11.77 7.76 -2.48
CA GLY A 276 10.83 7.02 -3.32
C GLY A 276 9.39 7.46 -3.12
N HIS A 277 8.50 6.95 -3.96
CA HIS A 277 7.07 7.19 -3.91
C HIS A 277 6.30 5.90 -4.16
N ALA A 278 5.12 5.77 -3.55
CA ALA A 278 4.24 4.62 -3.68
C ALA A 278 4.98 3.28 -3.48
N PRO A 279 5.46 3.00 -2.26
CA PRO A 279 6.20 1.77 -2.00
C PRO A 279 5.29 0.55 -2.13
N GLU A 280 5.75 -0.45 -2.86
CA GLU A 280 5.15 -1.78 -2.93
C GLU A 280 6.19 -2.79 -2.44
N ILE A 281 5.84 -3.60 -1.45
CA ILE A 281 6.79 -4.54 -0.85
C ILE A 281 6.30 -5.96 -1.04
N VAL A 282 7.12 -6.75 -1.71
CA VAL A 282 6.84 -8.15 -1.96
C VAL A 282 7.84 -9.06 -1.27
N LYS A 283 7.42 -10.30 -1.01
CA LYS A 283 8.27 -11.32 -0.41
C LYS A 283 8.44 -12.48 -1.39
N GLU A 284 9.69 -12.83 -1.67
CA GLU A 284 10.04 -13.99 -2.49
C GLU A 284 11.20 -14.75 -1.87
N ASN A 285 11.07 -16.07 -1.76
CA ASN A 285 12.10 -16.98 -1.24
C ASN A 285 12.70 -16.55 0.13
N GLY A 286 11.89 -15.92 0.99
CA GLY A 286 12.33 -15.45 2.30
C GLY A 286 12.93 -14.03 2.32
N HIS A 287 13.21 -13.46 1.17
CA HIS A 287 13.71 -12.09 1.00
C HIS A 287 12.56 -11.11 0.79
N TYR A 288 12.75 -9.88 1.23
CA TYR A 288 11.84 -8.77 0.95
C TYR A 288 12.42 -7.91 -0.16
N TYR A 289 11.56 -7.45 -1.04
CA TYR A 289 11.90 -6.52 -2.11
C TYR A 289 10.97 -5.34 -2.06
N ILE A 290 11.50 -4.15 -2.24
CA ILE A 290 10.74 -2.91 -2.33
C ILE A 290 10.81 -2.36 -3.74
N ALA A 291 9.65 -2.00 -4.26
CA ALA A 291 9.54 -1.24 -5.49
C ALA A 291 8.96 0.14 -5.20
N CYS A 292 9.39 1.16 -5.94
CA CYS A 292 8.85 2.51 -5.88
C CYS A 292 8.59 3.05 -7.28
N ALA A 293 7.56 3.88 -7.39
CA ALA A 293 7.13 4.46 -8.68
C ALA A 293 7.95 5.66 -9.13
N HIS A 294 8.59 6.34 -8.20
CA HIS A 294 9.45 7.49 -8.43
C HIS A 294 10.59 7.47 -7.42
N ILE A 295 11.76 7.84 -7.86
CA ILE A 295 12.91 7.97 -7.00
C ILE A 295 13.38 9.42 -7.03
N ALA A 296 13.55 10.01 -5.84
CA ALA A 296 14.14 11.34 -5.72
C ALA A 296 15.62 11.32 -6.11
N SER A 297 16.13 12.47 -6.47
CA SER A 297 17.57 12.60 -6.72
C SER A 297 18.36 12.25 -5.46
N GLU A 298 19.27 11.31 -5.61
CA GLU A 298 20.26 10.95 -4.60
C GLU A 298 21.63 11.56 -4.95
N PRO A 299 22.53 11.75 -3.96
CA PRO A 299 23.91 12.14 -4.24
C PRO A 299 24.55 11.17 -5.25
N GLY A 300 25.02 11.69 -6.38
CA GLY A 300 25.61 10.90 -7.47
C GLY A 300 24.70 10.61 -8.64
N MET A 301 23.37 10.88 -8.54
CA MET A 301 22.50 10.86 -9.71
C MET A 301 22.75 12.04 -10.63
N ALA A 302 22.59 11.83 -11.94
CA ALA A 302 22.72 12.92 -12.91
C ALA A 302 21.67 14.02 -12.65
N PRO A 303 21.99 15.31 -12.88
CA PRO A 303 21.01 16.37 -12.82
C PRO A 303 19.79 16.06 -13.71
N GLY A 304 18.58 16.17 -13.16
CA GLY A 304 17.33 15.83 -13.84
C GLY A 304 16.93 14.34 -13.75
N ALA A 305 17.74 13.47 -13.15
CA ALA A 305 17.34 12.08 -12.87
C ALA A 305 16.22 11.98 -11.84
N ALA A 306 16.01 13.04 -11.06
CA ALA A 306 14.93 13.14 -10.08
C ALA A 306 13.51 13.03 -10.66
N ASP A 307 13.36 13.27 -11.97
CA ASP A 307 12.06 13.23 -12.66
C ASP A 307 11.83 11.90 -13.41
N LEU A 308 12.57 10.86 -13.05
CA LEU A 308 12.39 9.54 -13.65
C LEU A 308 11.23 8.81 -12.99
N TRP A 309 10.09 8.87 -13.64
CA TRP A 309 8.95 8.02 -13.31
C TRP A 309 9.14 6.64 -13.93
N GLY A 310 8.83 5.63 -13.17
CA GLY A 310 8.94 4.24 -13.56
C GLY A 310 8.91 3.37 -12.32
N THR A 311 8.95 2.07 -12.47
CA THR A 311 9.00 1.15 -11.34
C THR A 311 10.43 0.69 -11.11
N TYR A 312 10.97 1.04 -9.97
CA TYR A 312 12.32 0.71 -9.52
C TYR A 312 12.24 -0.33 -8.41
N LEU A 313 13.06 -1.36 -8.50
CA LEU A 313 13.03 -2.52 -7.61
C LEU A 313 14.41 -2.81 -7.03
N GLN A 314 14.45 -3.10 -5.74
CA GLN A 314 15.65 -3.58 -5.04
C GLN A 314 15.29 -4.44 -3.83
N GLU A 315 16.27 -5.08 -3.24
CA GLU A 315 16.10 -5.82 -1.99
C GLU A 315 15.92 -4.87 -0.81
N LEU A 316 15.00 -5.20 0.08
CA LEU A 316 14.78 -4.56 1.37
C LEU A 316 15.39 -5.44 2.46
N VAL A 317 16.55 -5.04 2.95
CA VAL A 317 17.28 -5.79 3.97
C VAL A 317 16.89 -5.36 5.39
N TRP A 318 17.13 -6.20 6.36
CA TRP A 318 16.78 -5.94 7.75
C TRP A 318 18.02 -5.89 8.62
N SER A 319 18.16 -4.83 9.40
CA SER A 319 19.29 -4.62 10.32
C SER A 319 18.79 -4.19 11.71
N PRO A 320 19.57 -4.41 12.77
CA PRO A 320 19.21 -3.95 14.11
C PRO A 320 18.83 -2.46 14.13
N ALA A 321 17.78 -2.12 14.88
CA ALA A 321 17.43 -0.74 15.15
C ALA A 321 18.53 -0.03 15.94
N THR A 322 18.76 1.24 15.63
CA THR A 322 19.58 2.11 16.46
C THR A 322 18.88 2.45 17.77
N GLU A 323 19.60 2.95 18.77
CA GLU A 323 19.00 3.43 20.02
C GLU A 323 17.96 4.53 19.79
N ALA A 324 18.23 5.45 18.84
CA ALA A 324 17.33 6.54 18.50
C ALA A 324 16.03 6.03 17.85
N GLU A 325 16.10 5.02 16.99
CA GLU A 325 14.92 4.38 16.39
C GLU A 325 14.11 3.63 17.45
N SER A 326 14.78 2.82 18.27
CA SER A 326 14.15 2.07 19.36
C SER A 326 13.42 2.98 20.34
N ALA A 327 14.02 4.12 20.70
CA ALA A 327 13.41 5.11 21.59
C ALA A 327 12.10 5.69 21.01
N LYS A 328 11.98 5.82 19.69
CA LYS A 328 10.76 6.29 19.03
C LYS A 328 9.68 5.20 18.97
N ILE A 329 10.05 3.95 18.78
CA ILE A 329 9.12 2.80 18.69
C ILE A 329 8.40 2.60 20.02
N PHE A 330 9.10 2.68 21.14
CA PHE A 330 8.56 2.45 22.50
C PHE A 330 8.15 3.71 23.26
N ARG A 331 7.99 4.82 22.57
CA ARG A 331 7.57 6.05 23.21
C ARG A 331 6.20 5.88 23.86
N LYS A 332 6.10 6.15 25.17
CA LYS A 332 4.89 5.93 25.96
C LYS A 332 3.78 6.98 25.73
N ASP A 333 4.06 8.04 24.99
CA ASP A 333 3.19 9.21 24.80
C ASP A 333 2.34 9.10 23.52
N ARG A 334 2.06 7.87 23.05
CA ARG A 334 1.19 7.61 21.91
C ARG A 334 -0.28 7.83 22.31
N LYS A 335 -0.69 9.09 22.52
CA LYS A 335 -2.09 9.49 22.68
C LYS A 335 -2.30 10.88 22.12
#